data_20ca603397927c1eb373d21ffbe9eca9
#
_entry.id   20ca603397927c1eb373d21ffbe9eca9
#
_cell.length_a   1.000
_cell.length_b   1.000
_cell.length_c   1.000
_cell.angle_alpha   90.00
_cell.angle_beta   90.00
_cell.angle_gamma   90.00
#
_symmetry.space_group_name_H-M   'P 1'
#
loop_
_entity.id
_entity.type
_entity.pdbx_description
1 polymer ?
#
loop_
_entity_poly.entity_id
_entity_poly.type
_entity_poly.pdbx_seq_one_letter_code
_entity_poly.pdbx_strand_id
1 'polypeptide(L)'
;MQKLPQTLIGSVLLGACSLAQASTVAEVFNGEMLGTNQRYFESIAGIPRESFGDEHKFRVQGCNITATMTEGSVSTLRLELTPQCQADLTQFVGDYAPPPGQPLTFGAFEQASGGGLSYHADCLSGCGNSYDPSVYGHWEGPRAVDFMEVLLEAVQVEDAAIEAADIWRNQMIKTMGEDWVMDRQFNCNRQFDPVARQALNAVQVTAVTVGQQLRVPGC
;
A
#
# COMPACT_ATOMS: atom_id res chain seq x y z
N MET A 1 19.35 79.35 -21.41
CA MET A 1 18.92 78.63 -20.23
C MET A 1 18.13 77.42 -20.74
N GLN A 2 18.84 76.28 -20.92
CA GLN A 2 18.24 75.03 -21.38
C GLN A 2 18.04 74.08 -20.17
N LYS A 3 16.78 73.65 -19.94
CA LYS A 3 16.44 72.69 -18.90
C LYS A 3 16.57 71.28 -19.50
N LEU A 4 17.45 70.43 -18.91
CA LEU A 4 17.49 68.98 -19.18
C LEU A 4 16.33 68.30 -18.52
N PRO A 5 15.72 67.30 -19.17
CA PRO A 5 14.73 66.42 -18.54
C PRO A 5 15.45 65.29 -17.74
N GLN A 6 15.03 65.10 -16.50
CA GLN A 6 15.44 63.96 -15.64
C GLN A 6 14.63 62.74 -16.04
N THR A 7 15.30 61.73 -16.56
CA THR A 7 14.71 60.38 -16.86
C THR A 7 14.75 59.55 -15.61
N LEU A 8 13.55 59.26 -15.04
CA LEU A 8 13.35 58.28 -13.96
C LEU A 8 13.43 56.87 -14.53
N ILE A 9 14.49 56.13 -14.19
CA ILE A 9 14.64 54.70 -14.48
C ILE A 9 13.92 53.95 -13.35
N GLY A 10 12.71 53.45 -13.64
CA GLY A 10 11.97 52.56 -12.75
C GLY A 10 12.55 51.14 -12.83
N SER A 11 13.20 50.69 -11.77
CA SER A 11 13.64 49.29 -11.62
C SER A 11 12.42 48.41 -11.34
N VAL A 12 12.03 47.58 -12.31
CA VAL A 12 11.04 46.52 -12.13
C VAL A 12 11.76 45.32 -11.48
N LEU A 13 11.51 45.10 -10.20
CA LEU A 13 11.90 43.86 -9.49
C LEU A 13 10.93 42.75 -9.92
N LEU A 14 11.37 41.90 -10.84
CA LEU A 14 10.72 40.61 -11.12
C LEU A 14 10.98 39.67 -9.95
N GLY A 15 9.99 39.55 -9.06
CA GLY A 15 9.98 38.52 -8.03
C GLY A 15 9.81 37.15 -8.70
N ALA A 16 10.86 36.34 -8.71
CA ALA A 16 10.78 34.93 -9.07
C ALA A 16 9.97 34.19 -7.98
N CYS A 17 8.66 34.01 -8.16
CA CYS A 17 7.88 33.03 -7.39
C CYS A 17 8.40 31.64 -7.76
N SER A 18 9.21 31.03 -6.91
CA SER A 18 9.51 29.61 -6.99
C SER A 18 8.19 28.86 -6.73
N LEU A 19 7.60 28.30 -7.79
CA LEU A 19 6.50 27.34 -7.66
C LEU A 19 7.08 26.11 -6.97
N ALA A 20 6.79 25.94 -5.68
CA ALA A 20 7.04 24.68 -5.00
C ALA A 20 6.25 23.61 -5.75
N GLN A 21 6.93 22.73 -6.47
CA GLN A 21 6.29 21.58 -7.11
C GLN A 21 5.84 20.64 -5.98
N ALA A 22 4.53 20.33 -5.97
CA ALA A 22 4.00 19.32 -5.07
C ALA A 22 4.53 17.96 -5.51
N SER A 23 5.06 17.19 -4.57
CA SER A 23 5.58 15.84 -4.84
C SER A 23 4.48 14.93 -5.38
N THR A 24 4.87 14.02 -6.26
CA THR A 24 4.00 13.03 -6.87
C THR A 24 3.90 11.77 -6.01
N VAL A 25 2.86 10.96 -6.22
CA VAL A 25 2.75 9.65 -5.57
C VAL A 25 3.97 8.78 -5.88
N ALA A 26 4.45 8.78 -7.13
CA ALA A 26 5.62 8.01 -7.55
C ALA A 26 6.93 8.45 -6.87
N GLU A 27 7.05 9.71 -6.46
CA GLU A 27 8.24 10.19 -5.72
C GLU A 27 8.21 9.78 -4.25
N VAL A 28 7.03 9.52 -3.69
CA VAL A 28 6.86 9.17 -2.27
C VAL A 28 6.67 7.67 -2.07
N PHE A 29 5.88 7.02 -2.94
CA PHE A 29 5.65 5.59 -2.91
C PHE A 29 6.56 4.87 -3.91
N ASN A 30 7.82 4.69 -3.53
CA ASN A 30 8.83 3.94 -4.29
C ASN A 30 9.90 3.34 -3.37
N GLY A 31 10.70 2.41 -3.92
CA GLY A 31 11.70 1.66 -3.15
C GLY A 31 12.84 2.52 -2.57
N GLU A 32 13.17 3.66 -3.20
CA GLU A 32 14.24 4.54 -2.72
C GLU A 32 13.89 5.27 -1.41
N MET A 33 12.59 5.33 -1.08
CA MET A 33 12.12 5.92 0.17
C MET A 33 12.26 4.98 1.36
N LEU A 34 12.34 3.67 1.14
CA LEU A 34 12.61 2.71 2.22
C LEU A 34 14.03 2.88 2.76
N GLY A 35 14.18 2.80 4.07
CA GLY A 35 15.45 3.04 4.77
C GLY A 35 15.83 4.52 4.93
N THR A 36 15.14 5.45 4.29
CA THR A 36 15.40 6.89 4.49
C THR A 36 14.96 7.33 5.89
N ASN A 37 15.65 8.33 6.43
CA ASN A 37 15.23 8.87 7.73
C ASN A 37 13.95 9.71 7.60
N GLN A 38 13.19 9.78 8.68
CA GLN A 38 11.90 10.48 8.74
C GLN A 38 11.96 11.91 8.19
N ARG A 39 12.99 12.68 8.56
CA ARG A 39 13.11 14.09 8.13
C ARG A 39 13.28 14.22 6.61
N TYR A 40 14.06 13.34 6.01
CA TYR A 40 14.22 13.31 4.56
C TYR A 40 12.90 12.91 3.88
N PHE A 41 12.25 11.88 4.37
CA PHE A 41 10.95 11.45 3.86
C PHE A 41 9.92 12.58 3.92
N GLU A 42 9.79 13.27 5.08
CA GLU A 42 8.90 14.41 5.26
C GLU A 42 9.26 15.61 4.38
N SER A 43 10.51 15.78 4.00
CA SER A 43 10.92 16.86 3.08
C SER A 43 10.37 16.64 1.66
N ILE A 44 10.04 15.39 1.31
CA ILE A 44 9.45 14.99 0.03
C ILE A 44 7.94 14.81 0.17
N ALA A 45 7.48 13.98 1.11
CA ALA A 45 6.08 13.65 1.31
C ALA A 45 5.24 14.79 1.92
N GLY A 46 5.91 15.77 2.54
CA GLY A 46 5.28 16.83 3.32
C GLY A 46 5.09 16.45 4.79
N ILE A 47 4.31 17.25 5.50
CA ILE A 47 4.02 17.03 6.94
C ILE A 47 2.93 15.95 7.05
N PRO A 48 3.07 14.96 7.93
CA PRO A 48 2.04 13.96 8.16
C PRO A 48 0.75 14.61 8.67
N ARG A 49 -0.39 14.16 8.20
CA ARG A 49 -1.70 14.60 8.68
C ARG A 49 -2.07 14.00 10.02
N GLU A 50 -1.62 12.76 10.23
CA GLU A 50 -1.83 11.99 11.46
C GLU A 50 -0.57 11.21 11.77
N SER A 51 -0.29 11.04 13.06
CA SER A 51 0.78 10.16 13.54
C SER A 51 0.27 9.38 14.73
N PHE A 52 0.40 8.06 14.67
CA PHE A 52 0.01 7.17 15.75
C PHE A 52 1.11 6.12 15.95
N GLY A 53 1.83 6.22 17.07
CA GLY A 53 3.02 5.41 17.30
C GLY A 53 4.04 5.61 16.18
N ASP A 54 4.41 4.52 15.54
CA ASP A 54 5.39 4.49 14.46
C ASP A 54 4.78 4.75 13.07
N GLU A 55 3.46 4.88 12.98
CA GLU A 55 2.74 5.12 11.73
C GLU A 55 2.48 6.59 11.50
N HIS A 56 2.85 7.08 10.32
CA HIS A 56 2.66 8.46 9.88
C HIS A 56 1.88 8.47 8.57
N LYS A 57 0.72 9.13 8.56
CA LYS A 57 -0.17 9.22 7.41
C LYS A 57 0.03 10.53 6.65
N PHE A 58 0.26 10.42 5.36
CA PHE A 58 0.50 11.53 4.44
C PHE A 58 -0.63 11.60 3.39
N ARG A 59 -0.83 12.81 2.85
CA ARG A 59 -1.73 13.02 1.72
C ARG A 59 -0.94 13.62 0.56
N VAL A 60 -0.67 12.81 -0.47
CA VAL A 60 0.14 13.20 -1.63
C VAL A 60 -0.74 13.16 -2.87
N GLN A 61 -0.95 14.30 -3.52
CA GLN A 61 -1.84 14.45 -4.68
C GLN A 61 -3.25 13.84 -4.49
N GLY A 62 -3.76 13.90 -3.27
CA GLY A 62 -5.06 13.31 -2.95
C GLY A 62 -5.02 11.83 -2.55
N CYS A 63 -3.86 11.15 -2.63
CA CYS A 63 -3.69 9.76 -2.23
C CYS A 63 -3.22 9.64 -0.78
N ASN A 64 -3.72 8.65 -0.07
CA ASN A 64 -3.31 8.35 1.30
C ASN A 64 -2.11 7.39 1.26
N ILE A 65 -1.00 7.83 1.85
CA ILE A 65 0.22 7.03 2.02
C ILE A 65 0.51 6.96 3.52
N THR A 66 0.71 5.77 4.04
CA THR A 66 1.18 5.55 5.41
C THR A 66 2.62 5.05 5.36
N ALA A 67 3.50 5.74 6.07
CA ALA A 67 4.87 5.29 6.29
C ALA A 67 5.00 4.79 7.73
N THR A 68 5.54 3.57 7.91
CA THR A 68 5.91 3.08 9.24
C THR A 68 7.39 3.36 9.46
N MET A 69 7.71 3.91 10.63
CA MET A 69 9.08 4.23 11.01
C MET A 69 9.60 3.18 12.01
N THR A 70 10.77 2.62 11.72
CA THR A 70 11.48 1.75 12.65
C THR A 70 12.84 2.39 12.91
N GLU A 71 13.15 2.65 14.17
CA GLU A 71 14.40 3.31 14.57
C GLU A 71 14.66 4.66 13.84
N GLY A 72 13.57 5.39 13.54
CA GLY A 72 13.63 6.69 12.85
C GLY A 72 13.84 6.63 11.33
N SER A 73 13.76 5.46 10.73
CA SER A 73 13.84 5.23 9.29
C SER A 73 12.56 4.58 8.75
N VAL A 74 12.19 4.88 7.51
CA VAL A 74 11.03 4.28 6.84
C VAL A 74 11.27 2.79 6.64
N SER A 75 10.48 1.95 7.31
CA SER A 75 10.54 0.50 7.18
C SER A 75 9.51 -0.05 6.21
N THR A 76 8.32 0.55 6.15
CA THR A 76 7.25 0.14 5.22
C THR A 76 6.54 1.35 4.64
N LEU A 77 5.99 1.19 3.45
CA LEU A 77 5.11 2.15 2.80
C LEU A 77 3.81 1.45 2.42
N ARG A 78 2.66 2.02 2.81
CA ARG A 78 1.33 1.58 2.43
C ARG A 78 0.63 2.66 1.61
N LEU A 79 0.08 2.28 0.46
CA LEU A 79 -0.73 3.14 -0.40
C LEU A 79 -2.16 2.61 -0.46
N GLU A 80 -3.14 3.45 -0.15
CA GLU A 80 -4.55 3.17 -0.43
C GLU A 80 -4.82 3.36 -1.91
N LEU A 81 -5.38 2.32 -2.55
CA LEU A 81 -5.62 2.29 -3.98
C LEU A 81 -7.02 2.81 -4.32
N THR A 82 -7.07 3.64 -5.32
CA THR A 82 -8.31 4.16 -5.93
C THR A 82 -8.06 4.30 -7.44
N PRO A 83 -9.07 4.58 -8.26
CA PRO A 83 -8.84 4.82 -9.70
C PRO A 83 -7.79 5.91 -9.98
N GLN A 84 -7.61 6.88 -9.06
CA GLN A 84 -6.64 7.97 -9.18
C GLN A 84 -5.31 7.68 -8.46
N CYS A 85 -5.31 6.74 -7.52
CA CYS A 85 -4.16 6.41 -6.68
C CYS A 85 -3.71 4.98 -7.00
N GLN A 86 -2.81 4.83 -7.95
CA GLN A 86 -2.31 3.54 -8.42
C GLN A 86 -0.86 3.33 -7.96
N ALA A 87 -0.53 2.08 -7.62
CA ALA A 87 0.83 1.68 -7.26
C ALA A 87 1.61 1.24 -8.50
N ASP A 88 2.85 1.69 -8.61
CA ASP A 88 3.84 1.06 -9.49
C ASP A 88 4.77 0.19 -8.64
N LEU A 89 4.43 -1.09 -8.51
CA LEU A 89 5.20 -2.03 -7.71
C LEU A 89 6.53 -2.43 -8.36
N THR A 90 6.73 -2.12 -9.66
CA THR A 90 8.02 -2.38 -10.32
C THR A 90 9.15 -1.56 -9.70
N GLN A 91 8.82 -0.43 -9.06
CA GLN A 91 9.78 0.41 -8.33
C GLN A 91 10.30 -0.25 -7.03
N PHE A 92 9.69 -1.35 -6.59
CA PHE A 92 10.07 -2.08 -5.37
C PHE A 92 10.60 -3.46 -5.68
N VAL A 93 9.90 -4.21 -6.54
CA VAL A 93 10.17 -5.63 -6.76
C VAL A 93 10.45 -5.97 -8.23
N GLY A 94 10.67 -4.97 -9.09
CA GLY A 94 11.06 -5.15 -10.49
C GLY A 94 10.10 -6.05 -11.27
N ASP A 95 10.65 -7.05 -11.95
CA ASP A 95 9.91 -7.98 -12.81
C ASP A 95 8.95 -8.92 -12.05
N TYR A 96 8.97 -8.93 -10.72
CA TYR A 96 8.01 -9.68 -9.89
C TYR A 96 6.68 -8.95 -9.71
N ALA A 97 6.56 -7.71 -10.20
CA ALA A 97 5.32 -6.94 -10.15
C ALA A 97 4.56 -6.98 -11.48
N PRO A 98 3.23 -6.88 -11.45
CA PRO A 98 2.47 -6.66 -12.67
C PRO A 98 2.80 -5.29 -13.29
N PRO A 99 2.66 -5.16 -14.64
CA PRO A 99 2.88 -3.88 -15.30
C PRO A 99 1.97 -2.78 -14.72
N PRO A 100 2.49 -1.54 -14.54
CA PRO A 100 1.70 -0.43 -14.03
C PRO A 100 0.59 -0.01 -15.00
N GLY A 101 -0.41 0.75 -14.48
CA GLY A 101 -1.49 1.34 -15.28
C GLY A 101 -2.73 0.47 -15.44
N GLN A 102 -2.79 -0.67 -14.76
CA GLN A 102 -4.00 -1.49 -14.64
C GLN A 102 -4.38 -1.65 -13.16
N PRO A 103 -5.68 -1.85 -12.83
CA PRO A 103 -6.08 -2.14 -11.47
C PRO A 103 -5.35 -3.37 -10.94
N LEU A 104 -4.74 -3.23 -9.76
CA LEU A 104 -4.05 -4.34 -9.11
C LEU A 104 -5.07 -5.35 -8.58
N THR A 105 -4.92 -6.63 -8.93
CA THR A 105 -5.69 -7.74 -8.37
C THR A 105 -4.74 -8.76 -7.75
N PHE A 106 -5.26 -9.61 -6.85
CA PHE A 106 -4.45 -10.71 -6.30
C PHE A 106 -3.91 -11.63 -7.39
N GLY A 107 -4.75 -11.97 -8.40
CA GLY A 107 -4.33 -12.83 -9.50
C GLY A 107 -3.29 -12.20 -10.42
N ALA A 108 -3.39 -10.90 -10.70
CA ALA A 108 -2.39 -10.20 -11.51
C ALA A 108 -1.01 -10.22 -10.82
N PHE A 109 -0.98 -9.99 -9.51
CA PHE A 109 0.26 -10.06 -8.74
C PHE A 109 0.80 -11.50 -8.64
N GLU A 110 -0.07 -12.48 -8.33
CA GLU A 110 0.30 -13.90 -8.28
C GLU A 110 0.93 -14.38 -9.60
N GLN A 111 0.38 -13.94 -10.73
CA GLN A 111 0.92 -14.28 -12.04
C GLN A 111 2.28 -13.64 -12.31
N ALA A 112 2.44 -12.36 -11.98
CA ALA A 112 3.68 -11.63 -12.21
C ALA A 112 4.81 -12.10 -11.30
N SER A 113 4.51 -12.37 -10.03
CA SER A 113 5.49 -12.86 -9.04
C SER A 113 5.89 -14.33 -9.25
N GLY A 114 5.21 -15.05 -10.14
CA GLY A 114 5.42 -16.48 -10.35
C GLY A 114 4.78 -17.35 -9.27
N GLY A 115 3.83 -16.81 -8.50
CA GLY A 115 3.16 -17.47 -7.41
C GLY A 115 3.73 -17.12 -6.04
N GLY A 116 3.26 -17.81 -5.01
CA GLY A 116 3.83 -17.71 -3.65
C GLY A 116 3.07 -16.80 -2.70
N LEU A 117 1.90 -16.28 -3.06
CA LEU A 117 1.05 -15.60 -2.10
C LEU A 117 0.59 -16.56 -0.99
N SER A 118 0.76 -16.16 0.24
CA SER A 118 0.08 -16.71 1.41
C SER A 118 -1.12 -15.83 1.75
N TYR A 119 -2.26 -16.46 2.07
CA TYR A 119 -3.51 -15.73 2.28
C TYR A 119 -3.87 -15.63 3.75
N HIS A 120 -4.27 -14.42 4.17
CA HIS A 120 -4.60 -14.07 5.55
C HIS A 120 -5.90 -13.27 5.58
N ALA A 121 -6.53 -13.17 6.74
CA ALA A 121 -7.63 -12.24 6.97
C ALA A 121 -7.65 -11.79 8.44
N ASP A 122 -8.15 -10.57 8.67
CA ASP A 122 -8.39 -10.09 10.03
C ASP A 122 -9.44 -10.95 10.72
N CYS A 123 -10.50 -11.27 9.99
CA CYS A 123 -11.63 -12.06 10.46
C CYS A 123 -12.48 -12.54 9.28
N LEU A 124 -13.00 -13.76 9.38
CA LEU A 124 -13.93 -14.34 8.40
C LEU A 124 -15.24 -14.84 9.05
N SER A 125 -15.29 -15.01 10.37
CA SER A 125 -16.49 -15.43 11.12
C SER A 125 -16.47 -14.83 12.51
N GLY A 126 -17.62 -14.35 13.00
CA GLY A 126 -17.73 -13.75 14.32
C GLY A 126 -17.03 -12.39 14.48
N CYS A 127 -16.89 -11.62 13.40
CA CYS A 127 -16.05 -10.42 13.34
C CYS A 127 -16.52 -9.24 14.23
N GLY A 128 -17.76 -9.21 14.66
CA GLY A 128 -18.33 -8.03 15.35
C GLY A 128 -18.56 -6.86 14.39
N ASN A 129 -18.75 -5.66 14.95
CA ASN A 129 -19.14 -4.47 14.19
C ASN A 129 -18.14 -3.30 14.32
N SER A 130 -16.90 -3.56 14.74
CA SER A 130 -15.97 -2.47 15.07
C SER A 130 -15.27 -1.85 13.84
N TYR A 131 -15.12 -2.60 12.77
CA TYR A 131 -14.55 -2.17 11.48
C TYR A 131 -14.82 -3.23 10.40
N ASP A 132 -14.68 -2.85 9.15
CA ASP A 132 -14.77 -3.77 8.03
C ASP A 132 -13.48 -4.59 7.94
N PRO A 133 -13.54 -5.94 8.03
CA PRO A 133 -12.36 -6.77 7.99
C PRO A 133 -11.74 -6.79 6.59
N SER A 134 -10.44 -7.06 6.52
CA SER A 134 -9.71 -7.22 5.26
C SER A 134 -9.26 -8.66 5.05
N VAL A 135 -9.13 -9.02 3.77
CA VAL A 135 -8.39 -10.20 3.31
C VAL A 135 -7.07 -9.74 2.71
N TYR A 136 -6.04 -10.57 2.87
CA TYR A 136 -4.68 -10.22 2.47
C TYR A 136 -4.03 -11.32 1.65
N GLY A 137 -3.14 -10.90 0.72
CA GLY A 137 -2.18 -11.77 0.07
C GLY A 137 -0.78 -11.28 0.40
N HIS A 138 0.01 -12.08 1.10
CA HIS A 138 1.37 -11.77 1.48
C HIS A 138 2.36 -12.51 0.60
N TRP A 139 3.31 -11.80 0.02
CA TRP A 139 4.40 -12.34 -0.78
C TRP A 139 5.74 -11.95 -0.17
N GLU A 140 6.61 -12.95 -0.06
CA GLU A 140 8.00 -12.79 0.37
C GLU A 140 8.91 -12.89 -0.86
N GLY A 141 9.55 -11.80 -1.20
CA GLY A 141 10.44 -11.71 -2.35
C GLY A 141 11.75 -12.49 -2.14
N PRO A 142 12.36 -12.94 -3.24
CA PRO A 142 13.65 -13.60 -3.19
C PRO A 142 14.79 -12.60 -2.88
N ARG A 143 16.00 -13.14 -2.63
CA ARG A 143 17.21 -12.35 -2.40
C ARG A 143 17.50 -11.35 -3.56
N ALA A 144 17.05 -11.65 -4.78
CA ALA A 144 17.25 -10.76 -5.93
C ALA A 144 16.56 -9.39 -5.79
N VAL A 145 15.57 -9.28 -4.89
CA VAL A 145 14.88 -8.04 -4.52
C VAL A 145 15.04 -7.74 -3.03
N ASP A 146 16.19 -8.09 -2.46
CA ASP A 146 16.57 -7.84 -1.05
C ASP A 146 15.53 -8.35 -0.03
N PHE A 147 14.87 -9.48 -0.34
CA PHE A 147 13.78 -10.04 0.49
C PHE A 147 12.64 -9.04 0.76
N MET A 148 12.38 -8.16 -0.20
CA MET A 148 11.25 -7.24 -0.14
C MET A 148 9.94 -8.01 -0.02
N GLU A 149 9.06 -7.58 0.86
CA GLU A 149 7.74 -8.17 1.04
C GLU A 149 6.67 -7.25 0.46
N VAL A 150 5.59 -7.85 -0.05
CA VAL A 150 4.40 -7.15 -0.55
C VAL A 150 3.17 -7.74 0.14
N LEU A 151 2.39 -6.88 0.79
CA LEU A 151 1.10 -7.24 1.38
C LEU A 151 -0.01 -6.55 0.59
N LEU A 152 -0.76 -7.33 -0.15
CA LEU A 152 -1.98 -6.91 -0.84
C LEU A 152 -3.15 -6.97 0.14
N GLU A 153 -4.01 -5.97 0.14
CA GLU A 153 -5.16 -5.86 1.03
C GLU A 153 -6.44 -5.61 0.22
N ALA A 154 -7.51 -6.31 0.53
CA ALA A 154 -8.85 -5.97 0.07
C ALA A 154 -9.81 -5.92 1.25
N VAL A 155 -10.37 -4.74 1.50
CA VAL A 155 -11.41 -4.55 2.53
C VAL A 155 -12.69 -5.22 2.05
N GLN A 156 -13.36 -5.98 2.93
CA GLN A 156 -14.58 -6.70 2.62
C GLN A 156 -15.81 -5.76 2.64
N VAL A 157 -15.82 -4.78 1.74
CA VAL A 157 -16.95 -3.83 1.54
C VAL A 157 -17.53 -3.93 0.14
N GLU A 158 -16.73 -4.36 -0.84
CA GLU A 158 -17.16 -4.58 -2.22
C GLU A 158 -17.69 -6.02 -2.37
N ASP A 159 -18.76 -6.19 -3.13
CA ASP A 159 -19.42 -7.50 -3.34
C ASP A 159 -18.43 -8.61 -3.73
N ALA A 160 -17.48 -8.30 -4.63
CA ALA A 160 -16.49 -9.27 -5.09
C ALA A 160 -15.54 -9.74 -3.96
N ALA A 161 -15.13 -8.85 -3.05
CA ALA A 161 -14.28 -9.19 -1.91
C ALA A 161 -15.05 -10.00 -0.87
N ILE A 162 -16.31 -9.64 -0.61
CA ILE A 162 -17.21 -10.36 0.31
C ILE A 162 -17.47 -11.77 -0.23
N GLU A 163 -17.85 -11.91 -1.50
CA GLU A 163 -18.13 -13.22 -2.11
C GLU A 163 -16.89 -14.14 -2.09
N ALA A 164 -15.71 -13.60 -2.41
CA ALA A 164 -14.46 -14.35 -2.37
C ALA A 164 -14.10 -14.81 -0.95
N ALA A 165 -14.25 -13.93 0.04
CA ALA A 165 -14.04 -14.25 1.45
C ALA A 165 -15.03 -15.35 1.92
N ASP A 166 -16.29 -15.27 1.50
CA ASP A 166 -17.31 -16.25 1.82
C ASP A 166 -17.03 -17.64 1.20
N ILE A 167 -16.57 -17.69 -0.04
CA ILE A 167 -16.14 -18.95 -0.68
C ILE A 167 -15.02 -19.59 0.14
N TRP A 168 -14.00 -18.82 0.50
CA TRP A 168 -12.87 -19.30 1.29
C TRP A 168 -13.32 -19.77 2.68
N ARG A 169 -14.07 -18.94 3.42
CA ARG A 169 -14.65 -19.25 4.73
C ARG A 169 -15.47 -20.53 4.70
N ASN A 170 -16.43 -20.64 3.76
CA ASN A 170 -17.36 -21.77 3.70
C ASN A 170 -16.63 -23.09 3.46
N GLN A 171 -15.58 -23.10 2.65
CA GLN A 171 -14.75 -24.29 2.45
C GLN A 171 -14.02 -24.70 3.75
N MET A 172 -13.51 -23.72 4.50
CA MET A 172 -12.85 -23.97 5.79
C MET A 172 -13.84 -24.49 6.83
N ILE A 173 -15.00 -23.85 6.99
CA ILE A 173 -16.05 -24.29 7.92
C ILE A 173 -16.49 -25.72 7.62
N LYS A 174 -16.70 -26.04 6.35
CA LYS A 174 -17.08 -27.39 5.90
C LYS A 174 -16.08 -28.46 6.29
N THR A 175 -14.79 -28.09 6.32
CA THR A 175 -13.70 -29.07 6.53
C THR A 175 -13.25 -29.13 7.98
N MET A 176 -13.17 -27.98 8.65
CA MET A 176 -12.55 -27.82 9.97
C MET A 176 -13.54 -27.42 11.08
N GLY A 177 -14.73 -26.96 10.71
CA GLY A 177 -15.71 -26.42 11.65
C GLY A 177 -15.59 -24.91 11.83
N GLU A 178 -16.65 -24.29 12.36
CA GLU A 178 -16.75 -22.84 12.52
C GLU A 178 -15.77 -22.29 13.56
N ASP A 179 -15.62 -22.97 14.70
CA ASP A 179 -14.72 -22.54 15.78
C ASP A 179 -13.28 -22.38 15.27
N TRP A 180 -12.82 -23.28 14.40
CA TRP A 180 -11.49 -23.20 13.80
C TRP A 180 -11.30 -21.93 12.96
N VAL A 181 -12.35 -21.49 12.27
CA VAL A 181 -12.34 -20.24 11.48
C VAL A 181 -12.43 -19.01 12.41
N MET A 182 -13.28 -19.07 13.45
CA MET A 182 -13.38 -18.00 14.45
C MET A 182 -12.06 -17.78 15.19
N ASP A 183 -11.32 -18.85 15.48
CA ASP A 183 -9.98 -18.80 16.09
C ASP A 183 -8.88 -18.37 15.11
N ARG A 184 -9.22 -18.03 13.86
CA ARG A 184 -8.31 -17.55 12.81
C ARG A 184 -7.14 -18.50 12.50
N GLN A 185 -7.32 -19.80 12.74
CA GLN A 185 -6.28 -20.82 12.52
C GLN A 185 -5.77 -20.85 11.07
N PHE A 186 -6.57 -20.40 10.12
CA PHE A 186 -6.19 -20.28 8.71
C PHE A 186 -5.02 -19.32 8.49
N ASN A 187 -4.79 -18.33 9.34
CA ASN A 187 -3.66 -17.42 9.22
C ASN A 187 -2.31 -18.10 9.46
N CYS A 188 -2.29 -19.23 10.17
CA CYS A 188 -1.07 -20.02 10.44
C CYS A 188 -1.05 -21.34 9.66
N ASN A 189 -2.15 -21.75 9.04
CA ASN A 189 -2.27 -23.01 8.30
C ASN A 189 -2.56 -22.75 6.82
N ARG A 190 -1.59 -23.05 5.97
CA ARG A 190 -1.63 -22.76 4.53
C ARG A 190 -2.46 -23.74 3.69
N GLN A 191 -3.13 -24.74 4.28
CA GLN A 191 -3.84 -25.79 3.54
C GLN A 191 -5.01 -25.25 2.69
N PHE A 192 -5.57 -24.10 3.03
CA PHE A 192 -6.68 -23.46 2.31
C PHE A 192 -6.23 -22.31 1.38
N ASP A 193 -4.94 -22.03 1.25
CA ASP A 193 -4.43 -21.03 0.31
C ASP A 193 -4.83 -21.31 -1.16
N PRO A 194 -4.89 -22.56 -1.64
CA PRO A 194 -5.37 -22.82 -3.00
C PRO A 194 -6.82 -22.39 -3.25
N VAL A 195 -7.68 -22.47 -2.23
CA VAL A 195 -9.07 -22.00 -2.30
C VAL A 195 -9.12 -20.47 -2.30
N ALA A 196 -8.38 -19.83 -1.40
CA ALA A 196 -8.25 -18.38 -1.34
C ALA A 196 -7.71 -17.81 -2.66
N ARG A 197 -6.65 -18.41 -3.21
CA ARG A 197 -6.07 -18.04 -4.51
C ARG A 197 -7.10 -18.02 -5.63
N GLN A 198 -7.91 -19.07 -5.70
CA GLN A 198 -8.96 -19.17 -6.74
C GLN A 198 -10.06 -18.12 -6.51
N ALA A 199 -10.53 -17.99 -5.28
CA ALA A 199 -11.62 -17.08 -4.93
C ALA A 199 -11.23 -15.61 -5.11
N LEU A 200 -10.03 -15.23 -4.64
CA LEU A 200 -9.54 -13.85 -4.65
C LEU A 200 -8.90 -13.44 -5.99
N ASN A 201 -8.75 -14.34 -6.95
CA ASN A 201 -7.99 -14.10 -8.19
C ASN A 201 -8.38 -12.80 -8.91
N ALA A 202 -9.67 -12.50 -9.04
CA ALA A 202 -10.18 -11.32 -9.73
C ALA A 202 -10.48 -10.14 -8.79
N VAL A 203 -10.30 -10.32 -7.47
CA VAL A 203 -10.60 -9.27 -6.49
C VAL A 203 -9.57 -8.15 -6.60
N GLN A 204 -10.07 -6.91 -6.66
CA GLN A 204 -9.22 -5.72 -6.68
C GLN A 204 -8.62 -5.46 -5.31
N VAL A 205 -7.36 -5.08 -5.30
CA VAL A 205 -6.62 -4.66 -4.10
C VAL A 205 -7.03 -3.24 -3.76
N THR A 206 -7.40 -3.00 -2.52
CA THR A 206 -7.78 -1.67 -2.00
C THR A 206 -6.64 -0.93 -1.32
N ALA A 207 -5.61 -1.66 -0.91
CA ALA A 207 -4.35 -1.08 -0.44
C ALA A 207 -3.20 -2.06 -0.64
N VAL A 208 -1.99 -1.53 -0.75
CA VAL A 208 -0.76 -2.32 -0.82
C VAL A 208 0.28 -1.77 0.14
N THR A 209 0.91 -2.66 0.88
CA THR A 209 2.05 -2.33 1.75
C THR A 209 3.29 -3.01 1.23
N VAL A 210 4.40 -2.27 1.17
CA VAL A 210 5.70 -2.79 0.73
C VAL A 210 6.77 -2.43 1.76
N GLY A 211 7.68 -3.35 2.02
CA GLY A 211 8.77 -3.17 2.97
C GLY A 211 9.43 -4.50 3.35
N GLN A 212 9.98 -4.54 4.54
CA GLN A 212 10.55 -5.76 5.12
C GLN A 212 9.90 -6.03 6.48
N GLN A 213 9.73 -7.31 6.83
CA GLN A 213 9.11 -7.74 8.08
C GLN A 213 7.70 -7.18 8.26
N LEU A 214 6.88 -7.30 7.22
CA LEU A 214 5.50 -6.82 7.23
C LEU A 214 4.68 -7.56 8.30
N ARG A 215 3.78 -6.80 8.93
CA ARG A 215 2.84 -7.38 9.89
C ARG A 215 1.67 -7.98 9.12
N VAL A 216 1.54 -9.30 9.20
CA VAL A 216 0.38 -10.03 8.68
C VAL A 216 -0.51 -10.49 9.82
N PRO A 217 -1.84 -10.66 9.60
CA PRO A 217 -2.71 -11.23 10.63
C PRO A 217 -2.24 -12.61 11.09
N GLY A 218 -2.11 -12.78 12.39
CA GLY A 218 -1.78 -14.05 13.02
C GLY A 218 -3.02 -14.87 13.42
N CYS A 219 -2.80 -16.13 13.79
CA CYS A 219 -3.80 -17.01 14.40
C CYS A 219 -4.00 -16.79 15.89
#